data_afd2d146926a299ec8029f32a41358db
#
_entry.id   afd2d146926a299ec8029f32a41358db
#
_cell.length_a   1.000
_cell.length_b   1.000
_cell.length_c   1.000
_cell.angle_alpha   90.00
_cell.angle_beta   90.00
_cell.angle_gamma   90.00
#
_symmetry.space_group_name_H-M   'P 1'
#
loop_
_entity.id
_entity.type
_entity.pdbx_description
1 polymer ?
#
loop_
_entity_poly.entity_id
_entity_poly.type
_entity_poly.pdbx_seq_one_letter_code
_entity_poly.pdbx_strand_id
1 'polypeptide(L)'
;MNIVIADDEEIILKWMKKNIEALSPEHHVIEACINGMQVLNCCLNHQVDVLFTDIRMPIMDGMELLKKLNQNHVLPYTVVLSAYDDFSYARDCLKLGVSEFLLKSEITKDELEACLQTAKERIRNQGAAETKQSSPAREMEKVLLQCFKEPDYISRDILKQVWNTCCEIKCSDHLPRYRSDIESGTA
;
A
#
# COMPACT_ATOMS: atom_id res chain seq x y z
N MET A 1 14.75 -7.69 -3.68
CA MET A 1 13.81 -6.80 -2.96
C MET A 1 13.72 -7.24 -1.53
N ASN A 2 13.84 -6.31 -0.58
CA ASN A 2 13.67 -6.55 0.86
C ASN A 2 12.19 -6.44 1.21
N ILE A 3 11.60 -7.52 1.69
CA ILE A 3 10.17 -7.65 1.92
C ILE A 3 9.93 -7.88 3.41
N VAL A 4 8.96 -7.15 3.96
CA VAL A 4 8.44 -7.39 5.32
C VAL A 4 7.02 -7.89 5.19
N ILE A 5 6.67 -8.89 5.96
CA ILE A 5 5.31 -9.44 6.06
C ILE A 5 4.82 -9.31 7.50
N ALA A 6 3.55 -8.94 7.68
CA ALA A 6 2.97 -8.73 9.00
C ALA A 6 1.54 -9.27 9.08
N ASP A 7 1.33 -10.19 10.02
CA ASP A 7 0.04 -10.82 10.28
C ASP A 7 0.10 -11.42 11.68
N ASP A 8 -0.97 -11.37 12.46
CA ASP A 8 -1.03 -12.04 13.77
C ASP A 8 -1.20 -13.56 13.67
N GLU A 9 -1.56 -14.06 12.48
CA GLU A 9 -1.68 -15.48 12.18
C GLU A 9 -0.35 -16.06 11.65
N GLU A 10 0.39 -16.77 12.50
CA GLU A 10 1.66 -17.40 12.10
C GLU A 10 1.58 -18.31 10.87
N ILE A 11 0.41 -18.92 10.62
CA ILE A 11 0.21 -19.81 9.49
C ILE A 11 0.24 -19.04 8.17
N ILE A 12 -0.31 -17.83 8.16
CA ILE A 12 -0.28 -16.90 7.02
C ILE A 12 1.15 -16.44 6.78
N LEU A 13 1.87 -16.02 7.82
CA LEU A 13 3.27 -15.60 7.72
C LEU A 13 4.15 -16.69 7.12
N LYS A 14 4.03 -17.94 7.61
CA LYS A 14 4.81 -19.08 7.09
C LYS A 14 4.49 -19.38 5.64
N TRP A 15 3.21 -19.32 5.27
CA TRP A 15 2.76 -19.55 3.91
C TRP A 15 3.25 -18.46 2.97
N MET A 16 3.10 -17.20 3.33
CA MET A 16 3.55 -16.06 2.54
C MET A 16 5.07 -16.09 2.33
N LYS A 17 5.84 -16.24 3.41
CA LYS A 17 7.30 -16.31 3.34
C LYS A 17 7.74 -17.37 2.34
N LYS A 18 7.24 -18.60 2.50
CA LYS A 18 7.57 -19.73 1.61
C LYS A 18 7.26 -19.43 0.14
N ASN A 19 6.09 -18.86 -0.13
CA ASN A 19 5.68 -18.60 -1.52
C ASN A 19 6.44 -17.41 -2.12
N ILE A 20 6.64 -16.33 -1.39
CA ILE A 20 7.39 -15.15 -1.84
C ILE A 20 8.85 -15.52 -2.19
N GLU A 21 9.54 -16.23 -1.30
CA GLU A 21 10.92 -16.67 -1.52
C GLU A 21 11.05 -17.69 -2.65
N ALA A 22 10.01 -18.49 -2.90
CA ALA A 22 9.97 -19.44 -4.01
C ALA A 22 9.73 -18.79 -5.39
N LEU A 23 9.22 -17.55 -5.46
CA LEU A 23 8.97 -16.84 -6.72
C LEU A 23 10.26 -16.37 -7.39
N SER A 24 11.22 -15.89 -6.60
CA SER A 24 12.48 -15.40 -7.14
C SER A 24 13.58 -15.39 -6.07
N PRO A 25 14.83 -15.74 -6.41
CA PRO A 25 15.96 -15.59 -5.50
C PRO A 25 16.29 -14.14 -5.14
N GLU A 26 15.72 -13.16 -5.85
CA GLU A 26 15.85 -11.73 -5.55
C GLU A 26 14.90 -11.26 -4.45
N HIS A 27 13.93 -12.09 -4.04
CA HIS A 27 12.96 -11.76 -2.99
C HIS A 27 13.47 -12.26 -1.64
N HIS A 28 13.69 -11.32 -0.71
CA HIS A 28 14.17 -11.64 0.63
C HIS A 28 13.15 -11.16 1.65
N VAL A 29 12.46 -12.09 2.31
CA VAL A 29 11.63 -11.76 3.47
C VAL A 29 12.55 -11.55 4.67
N ILE A 30 12.90 -10.27 4.89
CA ILE A 30 13.86 -9.88 5.93
C ILE A 30 13.27 -9.99 7.33
N GLU A 31 11.95 -9.81 7.47
CA GLU A 31 11.26 -9.98 8.74
C GLU A 31 9.81 -10.42 8.54
N ALA A 32 9.33 -11.30 9.44
CA ALA A 32 7.95 -11.73 9.56
C ALA A 32 7.43 -11.29 10.94
N CYS A 33 6.55 -10.31 10.96
CA CYS A 33 6.10 -9.60 12.15
C CYS A 33 4.70 -10.07 12.56
N ILE A 34 4.43 -10.11 13.87
CA ILE A 34 3.11 -10.45 14.41
C ILE A 34 2.33 -9.23 14.90
N ASN A 35 2.88 -8.03 14.75
CA ASN A 35 2.23 -6.76 15.11
C ASN A 35 2.91 -5.57 14.39
N GLY A 36 2.19 -4.45 14.33
CA GLY A 36 2.68 -3.26 13.67
C GLY A 36 3.90 -2.59 14.32
N MET A 37 4.13 -2.81 15.62
CA MET A 37 5.29 -2.23 16.30
C MET A 37 6.60 -2.85 15.79
N GLN A 38 6.63 -4.16 15.55
CA GLN A 38 7.78 -4.85 14.96
C GLN A 38 8.04 -4.32 13.55
N VAL A 39 6.98 -4.18 12.73
CA VAL A 39 7.10 -3.60 11.37
C VAL A 39 7.69 -2.19 11.41
N LEU A 40 7.16 -1.33 12.29
CA LEU A 40 7.66 0.04 12.42
C LEU A 40 9.15 0.07 12.75
N ASN A 41 9.57 -0.73 13.72
CA ASN A 41 10.97 -0.85 14.12
C ASN A 41 11.84 -1.38 12.96
N CYS A 42 11.36 -2.36 12.21
CA CYS A 42 12.06 -2.88 11.04
C CYS A 42 12.24 -1.79 9.97
N CYS A 43 11.17 -1.08 9.60
CA CYS A 43 11.21 -0.02 8.58
C CYS A 43 12.06 1.19 8.98
N LEU A 44 12.21 1.47 10.28
CA LEU A 44 13.07 2.55 10.76
C LEU A 44 14.55 2.19 10.72
N ASN A 45 14.88 0.90 10.81
CA ASN A 45 16.28 0.43 10.90
C ASN A 45 16.80 -0.22 9.61
N HIS A 46 15.92 -0.61 8.70
CA HIS A 46 16.27 -1.31 7.46
C HIS A 46 15.58 -0.67 6.27
N GLN A 47 16.22 -0.76 5.11
CA GLN A 47 15.57 -0.41 3.85
C GLN A 47 14.60 -1.53 3.47
N VAL A 48 13.32 -1.21 3.49
CA VAL A 48 12.22 -2.10 3.10
C VAL A 48 11.67 -1.64 1.76
N ASP A 49 11.61 -2.53 0.80
CA ASP A 49 11.08 -2.23 -0.53
C ASP A 49 9.56 -2.47 -0.59
N VAL A 50 9.11 -3.57 0.01
CA VAL A 50 7.70 -4.00 -0.01
C VAL A 50 7.26 -4.41 1.40
N LEU A 51 6.09 -3.95 1.80
CA LEU A 51 5.40 -4.34 3.03
C LEU A 51 4.06 -5.00 2.69
N PHE A 52 3.87 -6.25 3.13
CA PHE A 52 2.55 -6.86 3.24
C PHE A 52 2.10 -6.77 4.70
N THR A 53 0.94 -6.19 4.97
CA THR A 53 0.46 -6.03 6.35
C THR A 53 -1.02 -6.32 6.48
N ASP A 54 -1.39 -7.06 7.52
CA ASP A 54 -2.78 -7.13 7.95
C ASP A 54 -3.22 -5.80 8.57
N ILE A 55 -4.54 -5.57 8.57
CA ILE A 55 -5.17 -4.43 9.26
C ILE A 55 -5.28 -4.70 10.75
N ARG A 56 -5.71 -5.92 11.13
CA ARG A 56 -6.00 -6.26 12.53
C ARG A 56 -4.85 -7.02 13.16
N MET A 57 -4.03 -6.33 13.90
CA MET A 57 -2.92 -6.91 14.64
C MET A 57 -2.92 -6.41 16.09
N PRO A 58 -2.39 -7.20 17.05
CA PRO A 58 -2.26 -6.78 18.43
C PRO A 58 -1.21 -5.68 18.57
N ILE A 59 -1.23 -4.95 19.71
CA ILE A 59 -0.27 -3.92 20.11
C ILE A 59 -0.36 -2.67 19.24
N MET A 60 -0.20 -2.79 17.94
CA MET A 60 -0.35 -1.74 16.94
C MET A 60 -1.01 -2.36 15.71
N ASP A 61 -2.17 -1.87 15.36
CA ASP A 61 -2.90 -2.29 14.16
C ASP A 61 -2.28 -1.71 12.87
N GLY A 62 -2.71 -2.25 11.72
CA GLY A 62 -2.19 -1.83 10.42
C GLY A 62 -2.49 -0.37 10.10
N MET A 63 -3.63 0.18 10.56
CA MET A 63 -3.98 1.58 10.31
C MET A 63 -3.10 2.55 11.12
N GLU A 64 -2.81 2.23 12.37
CA GLU A 64 -1.88 3.00 13.19
C GLU A 64 -0.45 2.90 12.65
N LEU A 65 -0.04 1.70 12.25
CA LEU A 65 1.24 1.45 11.59
C LEU A 65 1.42 2.35 10.36
N LEU A 66 0.46 2.32 9.43
CA LEU A 66 0.51 3.11 8.19
C LEU A 66 0.63 4.62 8.47
N LYS A 67 -0.11 5.12 9.46
CA LYS A 67 0.00 6.52 9.89
C LYS A 67 1.42 6.85 10.37
N LYS A 68 2.02 5.98 11.20
CA LYS A 68 3.37 6.18 11.74
C LYS A 68 4.44 6.07 10.65
N LEU A 69 4.35 5.10 9.75
CA LEU A 69 5.27 4.98 8.61
C LEU A 69 5.23 6.22 7.72
N ASN A 70 4.03 6.73 7.46
CA ASN A 70 3.85 7.96 6.65
C ASN A 70 4.42 9.20 7.35
N GLN A 71 4.16 9.36 8.66
CA GLN A 71 4.70 10.46 9.47
C GLN A 71 6.24 10.47 9.52
N ASN A 72 6.85 9.29 9.50
CA ASN A 72 8.31 9.14 9.50
C ASN A 72 8.92 9.13 8.08
N HIS A 73 8.10 9.26 7.03
CA HIS A 73 8.54 9.22 5.62
C HIS A 73 9.29 7.94 5.22
N VAL A 74 8.93 6.82 5.84
CA VAL A 74 9.53 5.50 5.60
C VAL A 74 8.50 4.48 5.11
N LEU A 75 7.42 4.93 4.48
CA LEU A 75 6.38 4.06 3.93
C LEU A 75 6.91 3.35 2.68
N PRO A 76 7.09 2.01 2.69
CA PRO A 76 7.49 1.25 1.52
C PRO A 76 6.32 1.06 0.54
N TYR A 77 6.53 0.36 -0.56
CA TYR A 77 5.42 -0.15 -1.37
C TYR A 77 4.57 -1.07 -0.51
N THR A 78 3.38 -0.64 -0.15
CA THR A 78 2.56 -1.30 0.86
C THR A 78 1.35 -1.97 0.27
N VAL A 79 1.20 -3.26 0.55
CA VAL A 79 0.04 -4.10 0.23
C VAL A 79 -0.68 -4.43 1.53
N VAL A 80 -1.91 -3.98 1.65
CA VAL A 80 -2.75 -4.29 2.81
C VAL A 80 -3.51 -5.57 2.56
N LEU A 81 -3.48 -6.47 3.55
CA LEU A 81 -4.22 -7.72 3.57
C LEU A 81 -5.45 -7.55 4.46
N SER A 82 -6.62 -7.95 4.00
CA SER A 82 -7.85 -7.87 4.79
C SER A 82 -8.63 -9.17 4.75
N ALA A 83 -9.17 -9.56 5.90
CA ALA A 83 -10.07 -10.71 5.98
C ALA A 83 -11.50 -10.39 5.51
N TYR A 84 -11.84 -9.13 5.33
CA TYR A 84 -13.21 -8.67 5.05
C TYR A 84 -13.25 -7.65 3.92
N ASP A 85 -14.36 -7.65 3.18
CA ASP A 85 -14.73 -6.64 2.18
C ASP A 85 -15.11 -5.29 2.82
N ASP A 86 -14.39 -4.86 3.84
CA ASP A 86 -14.71 -3.62 4.53
C ASP A 86 -14.16 -2.42 3.76
N PHE A 87 -15.01 -1.90 2.89
CA PHE A 87 -14.73 -0.76 2.03
C PHE A 87 -14.29 0.49 2.80
N SER A 88 -14.68 0.60 4.07
CA SER A 88 -14.27 1.75 4.91
C SER A 88 -12.76 1.75 5.16
N TYR A 89 -12.17 0.61 5.43
CA TYR A 89 -10.73 0.47 5.60
C TYR A 89 -9.96 0.71 4.31
N ALA A 90 -10.43 0.17 3.19
CA ALA A 90 -9.79 0.38 1.89
C ALA A 90 -9.66 1.87 1.55
N ARG A 91 -10.74 2.65 1.74
CA ARG A 91 -10.73 4.10 1.51
C ARG A 91 -9.73 4.84 2.41
N ASP A 92 -9.65 4.46 3.69
CA ASP A 92 -8.73 5.13 4.62
C ASP A 92 -7.27 4.72 4.39
N CYS A 93 -7.02 3.47 3.99
CA CYS A 93 -5.72 3.01 3.50
C CYS A 93 -5.22 3.82 2.30
N LEU A 94 -6.11 4.11 1.32
CA LEU A 94 -5.77 4.94 0.17
C LEU A 94 -5.26 6.33 0.56
N LYS A 95 -5.92 6.99 1.51
CA LYS A 95 -5.50 8.31 2.02
C LYS A 95 -4.12 8.26 2.68
N LEU A 96 -3.75 7.11 3.26
CA LEU A 96 -2.47 6.88 3.91
C LEU A 96 -1.35 6.47 2.95
N GLY A 97 -1.61 6.37 1.65
CA GLY A 97 -0.56 6.10 0.65
C GLY A 97 -0.30 4.62 0.40
N VAL A 98 -1.20 3.73 0.82
CA VAL A 98 -1.12 2.30 0.53
C VAL A 98 -1.15 2.06 -0.98
N SER A 99 -0.34 1.13 -1.46
CA SER A 99 -0.17 0.85 -2.88
C SER A 99 -1.20 -0.13 -3.42
N GLU A 100 -1.53 -1.17 -2.65
CA GLU A 100 -2.49 -2.20 -3.03
C GLU A 100 -3.28 -2.72 -1.82
N PHE A 101 -4.44 -3.32 -2.10
CA PHE A 101 -5.32 -3.92 -1.12
C PHE A 101 -5.76 -5.29 -1.62
N LEU A 102 -5.54 -6.35 -0.82
CA LEU A 102 -5.88 -7.73 -1.14
C LEU A 102 -6.76 -8.35 -0.07
N LEU A 103 -7.69 -9.19 -0.51
CA LEU A 103 -8.47 -10.03 0.41
C LEU A 103 -7.68 -11.28 0.78
N LYS A 104 -7.56 -11.57 2.07
CA LYS A 104 -6.85 -12.76 2.57
C LYS A 104 -7.43 -14.07 2.00
N SER A 105 -8.74 -14.13 1.78
CA SER A 105 -9.42 -15.31 1.18
C SER A 105 -9.00 -15.58 -0.27
N GLU A 106 -8.37 -14.65 -0.91
CA GLU A 106 -8.06 -14.65 -2.33
C GLU A 106 -6.56 -14.64 -2.62
N ILE A 107 -5.73 -14.58 -1.56
CA ILE A 107 -4.29 -14.60 -1.72
C ILE A 107 -3.86 -15.95 -2.28
N THR A 108 -3.44 -15.94 -3.53
CA THR A 108 -2.82 -17.06 -4.22
C THR A 108 -1.36 -16.74 -4.50
N LYS A 109 -0.61 -17.75 -4.94
CA LYS A 109 0.76 -17.53 -5.39
C LYS A 109 0.82 -16.57 -6.59
N ASP A 110 -0.14 -16.67 -7.50
CA ASP A 110 -0.22 -15.82 -8.69
C ASP A 110 -0.53 -14.36 -8.32
N GLU A 111 -1.39 -14.13 -7.32
CA GLU A 111 -1.66 -12.78 -6.79
C GLU A 111 -0.42 -12.17 -6.11
N LEU A 112 0.33 -12.96 -5.33
CA LEU A 112 1.59 -12.50 -4.74
C LEU A 112 2.60 -12.14 -5.81
N GLU A 113 2.73 -12.96 -6.86
CA GLU A 113 3.63 -12.69 -7.99
C GLU A 113 3.24 -11.40 -8.72
N ALA A 114 1.96 -11.21 -9.03
CA ALA A 114 1.45 -10.01 -9.68
C ALA A 114 1.74 -8.74 -8.85
N CYS A 115 1.49 -8.77 -7.52
CA CYS A 115 1.81 -7.65 -6.63
C CYS A 115 3.30 -7.33 -6.60
N LEU A 116 4.16 -8.34 -6.49
CA LEU A 116 5.61 -8.14 -6.44
C LEU A 116 6.16 -7.62 -7.78
N GLN A 117 5.59 -8.06 -8.89
CA GLN A 117 5.94 -7.54 -10.21
C GLN A 117 5.57 -6.06 -10.34
N THR A 118 4.34 -5.69 -9.93
CA THR A 118 3.88 -4.30 -9.91
C THR A 118 4.76 -3.43 -9.00
N ALA A 119 5.10 -3.95 -7.80
CA ALA A 119 6.01 -3.28 -6.88
C ALA A 119 7.37 -3.01 -7.52
N LYS A 120 7.97 -4.04 -8.16
CA LYS A 120 9.27 -3.94 -8.82
C LYS A 120 9.27 -2.87 -9.92
N GLU A 121 8.21 -2.82 -10.71
CA GLU A 121 8.06 -1.81 -11.77
C GLU A 121 7.92 -0.39 -11.21
N ARG A 122 7.11 -0.20 -10.16
CA ARG A 122 6.93 1.11 -9.53
C ARG A 122 8.19 1.61 -8.85
N ILE A 123 8.89 0.75 -8.10
CA ILE A 123 10.16 1.11 -7.43
C ILE A 123 11.21 1.51 -8.49
N ARG A 124 11.30 0.75 -9.59
CA ARG A 124 12.21 1.08 -10.69
C ARG A 124 11.87 2.41 -11.37
N ASN A 125 10.59 2.69 -11.58
CA ASN A 125 10.12 3.92 -12.23
C ASN A 125 10.21 5.15 -11.33
N GLN A 126 10.17 5.01 -10.00
CA GLN A 126 10.45 6.09 -9.06
C GLN A 126 11.92 6.56 -9.12
N GLY A 127 12.84 5.69 -9.59
CA GLY A 127 14.24 6.05 -9.88
C GLY A 127 14.44 6.74 -11.23
N ALA A 128 13.43 6.76 -12.10
CA ALA A 128 13.45 7.39 -13.42
C ALA A 128 12.25 8.33 -13.54
N ALA A 129 12.34 9.48 -12.87
CA ALA A 129 11.28 10.47 -12.81
C ALA A 129 10.95 11.10 -14.16
N GLU A 130 9.67 11.51 -14.26
CA GLU A 130 9.12 12.55 -15.13
C GLU A 130 8.92 12.22 -16.61
N THR A 131 7.72 11.90 -16.99
CA THR A 131 6.85 12.65 -17.91
C THR A 131 5.65 11.84 -18.42
N LYS A 132 4.51 12.35 -18.21
CA LYS A 132 3.35 12.64 -19.09
C LYS A 132 1.99 12.30 -18.50
N GLN A 133 1.21 13.37 -18.44
CA GLN A 133 -0.17 13.50 -17.99
C GLN A 133 -1.17 12.75 -18.88
N SER A 134 -2.05 12.02 -18.24
CA SER A 134 -3.46 11.99 -18.59
C SER A 134 -4.24 11.84 -17.27
N SER A 135 -5.16 12.77 -17.00
CA SER A 135 -5.79 12.96 -15.69
C SER A 135 -6.67 11.77 -15.27
N PRO A 136 -6.19 10.89 -14.36
CA PRO A 136 -6.94 9.74 -13.84
C PRO A 136 -8.09 10.14 -12.89
N ALA A 137 -8.06 11.38 -12.36
CA ALA A 137 -9.07 11.88 -11.42
C ALA A 137 -10.49 11.86 -11.99
N ARG A 138 -10.67 12.13 -13.29
CA ARG A 138 -11.99 12.08 -13.95
C ARG A 138 -12.54 10.67 -14.15
N GLU A 139 -11.67 9.70 -14.33
CA GLU A 139 -12.07 8.29 -14.47
C GLU A 139 -12.55 7.72 -13.13
N MET A 140 -11.84 8.09 -12.05
CA MET A 140 -12.19 7.69 -10.69
C MET A 140 -13.50 8.29 -10.22
N GLU A 141 -13.78 9.55 -10.54
CA GLU A 141 -15.05 10.21 -10.21
C GLU A 141 -16.24 9.47 -10.84
N LYS A 142 -16.10 8.97 -12.08
CA LYS A 142 -17.12 8.16 -12.74
C LYS A 142 -17.36 6.83 -12.05
N VAL A 143 -16.29 6.11 -11.68
CA VAL A 143 -16.39 4.80 -11.03
C VAL A 143 -16.95 4.93 -9.62
N LEU A 144 -16.53 5.94 -8.84
CA LEU A 144 -17.09 6.24 -7.53
C LEU A 144 -18.57 6.61 -7.59
N LEU A 145 -18.97 7.44 -8.56
CA LEU A 145 -20.38 7.79 -8.75
C LEU A 145 -21.24 6.58 -9.13
N GLN A 146 -20.70 5.60 -9.82
CA GLN A 146 -21.42 4.38 -10.19
C GLN A 146 -21.56 3.44 -8.97
N CYS A 147 -20.56 3.33 -8.13
CA CYS A 147 -20.62 2.58 -6.87
C CYS A 147 -21.64 3.18 -5.87
N PHE A 148 -21.83 4.50 -5.88
CA PHE A 148 -22.85 5.14 -5.05
C PHE A 148 -24.29 4.94 -5.54
N LYS A 149 -24.50 4.67 -6.83
CA LYS A 149 -25.82 4.49 -7.41
C LYS A 149 -26.39 3.07 -7.26
N GLU A 150 -25.53 2.07 -7.14
CA GLU A 150 -25.93 0.66 -7.07
C GLU A 150 -25.07 -0.09 -6.04
N PRO A 151 -25.43 -0.07 -4.74
CA PRO A 151 -24.65 -0.69 -3.67
C PRO A 151 -24.42 -2.20 -3.84
N ASP A 152 -25.35 -2.88 -4.53
CA ASP A 152 -25.29 -4.34 -4.78
C ASP A 152 -24.44 -4.72 -6.01
N TYR A 153 -23.91 -3.75 -6.74
CA TYR A 153 -23.12 -3.96 -7.96
C TYR A 153 -21.62 -3.87 -7.74
N ILE A 154 -21.16 -3.84 -6.51
CA ILE A 154 -19.72 -3.77 -6.22
C ILE A 154 -19.09 -5.13 -6.52
N SER A 155 -18.79 -5.35 -7.80
CA SER A 155 -17.98 -6.48 -8.18
C SER A 155 -16.51 -6.21 -7.80
N ARG A 156 -15.81 -7.28 -7.49
CA ARG A 156 -14.39 -7.33 -7.17
C ARG A 156 -13.50 -6.55 -8.18
N ASP A 157 -13.83 -6.66 -9.46
CA ASP A 157 -13.11 -5.99 -10.54
C ASP A 157 -13.23 -4.47 -10.47
N ILE A 158 -14.38 -3.95 -10.03
CA ILE A 158 -14.61 -2.52 -9.83
C ILE A 158 -13.76 -2.00 -8.66
N LEU A 159 -13.70 -2.73 -7.55
CA LEU A 159 -12.85 -2.36 -6.41
C LEU A 159 -11.36 -2.35 -6.80
N LYS A 160 -10.91 -3.34 -7.53
CA LYS A 160 -9.54 -3.44 -8.04
C LYS A 160 -9.22 -2.31 -9.03
N GLN A 161 -10.17 -1.96 -9.88
CA GLN A 161 -10.05 -0.89 -10.86
C GLN A 161 -10.02 0.50 -10.22
N VAL A 162 -10.91 0.76 -9.25
CA VAL A 162 -10.91 1.98 -8.42
C VAL A 162 -9.60 2.12 -7.66
N TRP A 163 -9.13 1.03 -7.06
CA TRP A 163 -7.87 1.01 -6.32
C TRP A 163 -6.68 1.38 -7.21
N ASN A 164 -6.53 0.71 -8.35
CA ASN A 164 -5.42 0.95 -9.28
C ASN A 164 -5.44 2.39 -9.80
N THR A 165 -6.61 2.91 -10.18
CA THR A 165 -6.77 4.30 -10.63
C THR A 165 -6.44 5.30 -9.52
N CYS A 166 -6.83 5.05 -8.27
CA CYS A 166 -6.47 5.89 -7.12
C CYS A 166 -4.97 5.92 -6.86
N CYS A 167 -4.28 4.79 -7.02
CA CYS A 167 -2.83 4.71 -6.86
C CYS A 167 -2.09 5.48 -7.95
N GLU A 168 -2.58 5.45 -9.21
CA GLU A 168 -2.01 6.21 -10.32
C GLU A 168 -2.11 7.73 -10.12
N ILE A 169 -3.23 8.22 -9.55
CA ILE A 169 -3.43 9.63 -9.24
C ILE A 169 -2.43 10.13 -8.21
N LYS A 170 -2.17 9.36 -7.13
CA LYS A 170 -1.23 9.75 -6.08
C LYS A 170 0.23 9.81 -6.55
N CYS A 171 0.59 9.02 -7.55
CA CYS A 171 1.94 9.07 -8.13
C CYS A 171 2.15 10.31 -9.02
N SER A 172 1.07 10.99 -9.43
CA SER A 172 1.12 12.17 -10.32
C SER A 172 1.13 13.51 -9.59
N ASP A 173 0.68 13.54 -8.34
CA ASP A 173 0.61 14.79 -7.57
C ASP A 173 1.86 14.98 -6.68
N HIS A 174 2.88 15.60 -7.25
CA HIS A 174 3.85 16.36 -6.48
C HIS A 174 3.11 17.57 -5.88
N LEU A 175 2.77 17.49 -4.61
CA LEU A 175 2.34 18.63 -3.82
C LEU A 175 3.43 19.69 -3.85
N PRO A 176 3.13 20.95 -4.28
CA PRO A 176 4.09 22.03 -4.17
C PRO A 176 4.42 22.25 -2.71
N ARG A 177 5.73 22.27 -2.40
CA ARG A 177 6.25 22.65 -1.09
C ARG A 177 5.69 24.03 -0.75
N TYR A 178 4.89 24.13 0.28
CA TYR A 178 4.55 25.38 0.91
C TYR A 178 5.86 25.99 1.48
N ARG A 179 6.42 26.92 0.76
CA ARG A 179 7.52 27.75 1.20
C ARG A 179 6.93 28.75 2.19
N SER A 180 7.29 28.62 3.44
CA SER A 180 7.00 29.59 4.50
C SER A 180 7.79 30.85 4.22
N ASP A 181 7.19 31.82 3.55
CA ASP A 181 7.67 33.20 3.57
C ASP A 181 7.05 33.90 4.77
N ILE A 182 7.72 33.77 5.92
CA ILE A 182 7.62 34.73 6.99
C ILE A 182 8.93 35.51 6.93
N GLU A 183 8.95 36.56 6.15
CA GLU A 183 9.94 37.63 6.31
C GLU A 183 9.24 38.96 6.55
N SER A 184 9.52 39.44 7.76
CA SER A 184 9.78 40.85 8.09
C SER A 184 8.80 41.90 7.56
N GLY A 185 8.03 42.44 8.45
CA GLY A 185 7.43 43.77 8.38
C GLY A 185 7.81 44.56 9.61
N THR A 186 8.96 45.20 9.56
CA THR A 186 9.31 46.34 10.38
C THR A 186 8.65 47.60 9.81
N ALA A 187 7.84 48.28 10.59
CA ALA A 187 7.74 49.73 10.76
C ALA A 187 6.59 50.02 11.76
#